data_d46c052d21f997915c7f142cc10b6cd4
#
_entry.id   d46c052d21f997915c7f142cc10b6cd4
#
_cell.length_a   1.000
_cell.length_b   1.000
_cell.length_c   1.000
_cell.angle_alpha   90.00
_cell.angle_beta   90.00
_cell.angle_gamma   90.00
#
_symmetry.space_group_name_H-M   'P 1'
#
loop_
_entity.id
_entity.type
_entity.pdbx_description
1 polymer ?
#
loop_
_entity_poly.entity_id
_entity_poly.type
_entity_poly.pdbx_seq_one_letter_code
_entity_poly.pdbx_strand_id
1 'polypeptide(L)'
;MKIGTIDIGTNSMRLLTADYQDGKIINRKKYVNTTRIGQGVDNNGYISKEAIDRNIQALKEFKAICDEEGCEYVCCMGTSALRDSKNSDEFIALAKEEAGVDVEVITGDRESNLGFLGVLEGVEKDELEEILVIDIGGGSTEFIVGDKNGVNFCKSENIGA
;
A
#
# COMPACT_ATOMS: atom_id res chain seq x y z
N MET A 1 0.39 -18.94 -10.05
CA MET A 1 0.00 -18.46 -8.72
C MET A 1 -0.64 -17.10 -8.87
N LYS A 2 -1.90 -16.95 -8.44
CA LYS A 2 -2.59 -15.66 -8.47
C LYS A 2 -2.47 -14.97 -7.12
N ILE A 3 -2.14 -13.69 -7.11
CA ILE A 3 -1.90 -12.90 -5.91
C ILE A 3 -2.77 -11.65 -5.91
N GLY A 4 -3.20 -11.22 -4.73
CA GLY A 4 -3.81 -9.94 -4.47
C GLY A 4 -2.95 -9.12 -3.52
N THR A 5 -2.69 -7.85 -3.83
CA THR A 5 -2.01 -6.93 -2.93
C THR A 5 -2.88 -5.73 -2.67
N ILE A 6 -3.14 -5.44 -1.38
CA ILE A 6 -3.94 -4.30 -0.95
C ILE A 6 -3.00 -3.30 -0.29
N ASP A 7 -3.06 -2.06 -0.75
CA ASP A 7 -2.35 -0.91 -0.20
C ASP A 7 -3.36 0.05 0.42
N ILE A 8 -3.26 0.27 1.74
CA ILE A 8 -4.09 1.19 2.49
C ILE A 8 -3.31 2.50 2.67
N GLY A 9 -3.44 3.37 1.68
CA GLY A 9 -2.87 4.71 1.72
C GLY A 9 -3.77 5.73 2.43
N THR A 10 -3.21 6.88 2.78
CA THR A 10 -3.89 7.98 3.50
C THR A 10 -5.19 8.43 2.81
N ASN A 11 -5.16 8.59 1.48
CA ASN A 11 -6.31 9.07 0.71
C ASN A 11 -7.09 7.96 0.01
N SER A 12 -6.42 6.89 -0.41
CA SER A 12 -7.05 5.82 -1.20
C SER A 12 -6.53 4.45 -0.83
N MET A 13 -7.43 3.47 -0.89
CA MET A 13 -7.09 2.05 -0.84
C MET A 13 -6.98 1.53 -2.28
N ARG A 14 -5.97 0.72 -2.54
CA ARG A 14 -5.72 0.14 -3.87
C ARG A 14 -5.59 -1.37 -3.77
N LEU A 15 -6.17 -2.07 -4.73
CA LEU A 15 -5.98 -3.50 -4.90
C LEU A 15 -5.33 -3.73 -6.28
N LEU A 16 -4.29 -4.53 -6.30
CA LEU A 16 -3.74 -5.13 -7.50
C LEU A 16 -3.93 -6.64 -7.42
N THR A 17 -4.63 -7.23 -8.40
CA THR A 17 -4.60 -8.67 -8.63
C THR A 17 -3.71 -8.98 -9.83
N ALA A 18 -2.95 -10.05 -9.76
CA ALA A 18 -2.04 -10.44 -10.83
C ALA A 18 -1.69 -11.92 -10.77
N ASP A 19 -1.23 -12.46 -11.89
CA ASP A 19 -0.62 -13.78 -11.94
C ASP A 19 0.91 -13.62 -11.84
N TYR A 20 1.52 -14.39 -10.94
CA TYR A 20 2.97 -14.54 -10.86
C TYR A 20 3.38 -15.86 -11.51
N GLN A 21 4.13 -15.78 -12.60
CA GLN A 21 4.57 -16.92 -13.37
C GLN A 21 5.98 -16.66 -13.91
N ASP A 22 6.89 -17.62 -13.70
CA ASP A 22 8.27 -17.62 -14.22
C ASP A 22 9.03 -16.31 -13.92
N GLY A 23 8.87 -15.78 -12.69
CA GLY A 23 9.52 -14.54 -12.26
C GLY A 23 8.87 -13.26 -12.79
N LYS A 24 7.72 -13.35 -13.46
CA LYS A 24 7.03 -12.21 -14.07
C LYS A 24 5.64 -12.01 -13.46
N ILE A 25 5.23 -10.75 -13.39
CA ILE A 25 3.89 -10.33 -12.99
C ILE A 25 3.10 -10.01 -14.24
N ILE A 26 2.08 -10.83 -14.52
CA ILE A 26 1.23 -10.74 -15.72
C ILE A 26 -0.25 -10.65 -15.34
N ASN A 27 -1.13 -10.36 -16.30
CA ASN A 27 -2.59 -10.28 -16.12
C ASN A 27 -3.02 -9.34 -14.98
N ARG A 28 -2.37 -8.15 -14.90
CA ARG A 28 -2.57 -7.17 -13.85
C ARG A 28 -3.94 -6.51 -13.97
N LYS A 29 -4.71 -6.49 -12.88
CA LYS A 29 -5.92 -5.67 -12.74
C LYS A 29 -5.79 -4.77 -11.51
N LYS A 30 -6.19 -3.52 -11.65
CA LYS A 30 -6.08 -2.51 -10.59
C LYS A 30 -7.47 -2.00 -10.22
N TYR A 31 -7.71 -1.90 -8.92
CA TYR A 31 -8.91 -1.34 -8.33
C TYR A 31 -8.51 -0.24 -7.35
N VAL A 32 -9.26 0.85 -7.31
CA VAL A 32 -9.00 2.00 -6.44
C VAL A 32 -10.31 2.42 -5.78
N ASN A 33 -10.24 2.64 -4.47
CA ASN A 33 -11.33 3.23 -3.69
C ASN A 33 -10.80 4.41 -2.88
N THR A 34 -11.40 5.60 -3.00
CA THR A 34 -10.99 6.79 -2.27
C THR A 34 -11.60 6.78 -0.87
N THR A 35 -10.96 6.08 0.04
CA THR A 35 -11.46 5.79 1.39
C THR A 35 -11.08 6.83 2.43
N ARG A 36 -10.03 7.63 2.21
CA ARG A 36 -9.55 8.72 3.07
C ARG A 36 -9.42 8.31 4.54
N ILE A 37 -8.68 7.22 4.82
CA ILE A 37 -8.47 6.75 6.19
C ILE A 37 -7.73 7.80 7.04
N GLY A 38 -6.85 8.60 6.42
CA GLY A 38 -6.10 9.65 7.09
C GLY A 38 -6.88 10.93 7.39
N GLN A 39 -8.15 11.01 7.02
CA GLN A 39 -8.96 12.22 7.25
C GLN A 39 -9.04 12.57 8.74
N GLY A 40 -8.39 13.67 9.12
CA GLY A 40 -8.38 14.19 10.51
C GLY A 40 -7.26 13.61 11.38
N VAL A 41 -6.49 12.63 10.92
CA VAL A 41 -5.36 12.05 11.69
C VAL A 41 -4.32 13.12 12.03
N ASP A 42 -3.98 13.99 11.08
CA ASP A 42 -2.99 15.07 11.27
C ASP A 42 -3.38 16.04 12.40
N ASN A 43 -4.67 16.21 12.64
CA ASN A 43 -5.18 17.16 13.63
C ASN A 43 -5.24 16.60 15.06
N ASN A 44 -5.59 15.32 15.22
CA ASN A 44 -5.85 14.72 16.53
C ASN A 44 -5.06 13.44 16.81
N GLY A 45 -4.44 12.87 15.78
CA GLY A 45 -3.68 11.62 15.86
C GLY A 45 -4.56 10.37 15.92
N TYR A 46 -5.86 10.47 15.60
CA TYR A 46 -6.79 9.33 15.62
C TYR A 46 -7.55 9.20 14.31
N ILE A 47 -7.77 7.97 13.89
CA ILE A 47 -8.68 7.65 12.80
C ILE A 47 -10.11 7.74 13.34
N SER A 48 -10.99 8.49 12.66
CA SER A 48 -12.39 8.59 13.08
C SER A 48 -13.14 7.27 12.86
N LYS A 49 -14.20 7.05 13.62
CA LYS A 49 -15.03 5.85 13.46
C LYS A 49 -15.59 5.73 12.05
N GLU A 50 -16.05 6.82 11.48
CA GLU A 50 -16.60 6.87 10.12
C GLU A 50 -15.55 6.50 9.08
N ALA A 51 -14.27 6.88 9.30
CA ALA A 51 -13.17 6.50 8.43
C ALA A 51 -12.84 5.01 8.58
N ILE A 52 -12.85 4.48 9.81
CA ILE A 52 -12.69 3.04 10.06
C ILE A 52 -13.78 2.27 9.33
N ASP A 53 -15.06 2.56 9.58
CA ASP A 53 -16.20 1.84 9.01
C ASP A 53 -16.15 1.85 7.47
N ARG A 54 -15.84 3.00 6.86
CA ARG A 54 -15.71 3.15 5.41
C ARG A 54 -14.56 2.30 4.85
N ASN A 55 -13.43 2.25 5.54
CA ASN A 55 -12.27 1.48 5.09
C ASN A 55 -12.47 -0.02 5.31
N ILE A 56 -13.11 -0.45 6.37
CA ILE A 56 -13.50 -1.86 6.57
C ILE A 56 -14.45 -2.33 5.46
N GLN A 57 -15.43 -1.50 5.07
CA GLN A 57 -16.31 -1.84 3.97
C GLN A 57 -15.55 -2.00 2.64
N ALA A 58 -14.64 -1.08 2.31
CA ALA A 58 -13.81 -1.18 1.12
C ALA A 58 -12.88 -2.42 1.15
N LEU A 59 -12.37 -2.77 2.32
CA LEU A 59 -11.52 -3.95 2.50
C LEU A 59 -12.30 -5.25 2.26
N LYS A 60 -13.56 -5.32 2.74
CA LYS A 60 -14.47 -6.44 2.44
C LYS A 60 -14.72 -6.60 0.92
N GLU A 61 -14.95 -5.49 0.23
CA GLU A 61 -15.16 -5.49 -1.23
C GLU A 61 -13.90 -5.98 -1.96
N PHE A 62 -12.73 -5.51 -1.57
CA PHE A 62 -11.46 -5.95 -2.18
C PHE A 62 -11.14 -7.41 -1.87
N LYS A 63 -11.44 -7.87 -0.65
CA LYS A 63 -11.30 -9.29 -0.30
C LYS A 63 -12.23 -10.17 -1.14
N ALA A 64 -13.48 -9.74 -1.34
CA ALA A 64 -14.43 -10.47 -2.20
C ALA A 64 -13.92 -10.55 -3.66
N ILE A 65 -13.35 -9.47 -4.22
CA ILE A 65 -12.73 -9.50 -5.54
C ILE A 65 -11.56 -10.50 -5.59
N CYS A 66 -10.71 -10.53 -4.56
CA CYS A 66 -9.62 -11.50 -4.48
C CYS A 66 -10.14 -12.94 -4.49
N ASP A 67 -11.22 -13.22 -3.75
CA ASP A 67 -11.83 -14.54 -3.67
C ASP A 67 -12.48 -14.95 -4.99
N GLU A 68 -13.24 -14.06 -5.64
CA GLU A 68 -13.86 -14.29 -6.95
C GLU A 68 -12.82 -14.53 -8.05
N GLU A 69 -11.69 -13.81 -8.00
CA GLU A 69 -10.59 -14.01 -8.94
C GLU A 69 -9.70 -15.21 -8.63
N GLY A 70 -9.89 -15.86 -7.49
CA GLY A 70 -9.14 -17.03 -7.06
C GLY A 70 -7.71 -16.71 -6.64
N CYS A 71 -7.49 -15.57 -5.95
CA CYS A 71 -6.20 -15.24 -5.39
C CYS A 71 -5.80 -16.26 -4.31
N GLU A 72 -4.67 -16.93 -4.52
CA GLU A 72 -4.10 -17.91 -3.59
C GLU A 72 -3.48 -17.24 -2.37
N TYR A 73 -3.01 -15.99 -2.55
CA TYR A 73 -2.41 -15.19 -1.50
C TYR A 73 -2.94 -13.77 -1.58
N VAL A 74 -3.27 -13.20 -0.42
CA VAL A 74 -3.65 -11.79 -0.27
C VAL A 74 -2.71 -11.16 0.76
N CYS A 75 -2.01 -10.10 0.34
CA CYS A 75 -1.14 -9.30 1.19
C CYS A 75 -1.78 -7.91 1.35
N CYS A 76 -1.86 -7.42 2.58
CA CYS A 76 -2.43 -6.11 2.85
C CYS A 76 -1.47 -5.28 3.70
N MET A 77 -1.12 -4.09 3.22
CA MET A 77 -0.19 -3.18 3.87
C MET A 77 -0.87 -1.84 4.16
N GLY A 78 -0.57 -1.29 5.33
CA GLY A 78 -0.96 0.05 5.73
C GLY A 78 0.24 0.96 5.83
N THR A 79 0.10 2.20 5.36
CA THR A 79 1.19 3.18 5.27
C THR A 79 1.02 4.33 6.26
N SER A 80 1.39 5.56 5.92
CA SER A 80 1.55 6.69 6.84
C SER A 80 0.35 6.92 7.77
N ALA A 81 -0.87 6.95 7.27
CA ALA A 81 -2.05 7.22 8.13
C ALA A 81 -2.24 6.18 9.25
N LEU A 82 -2.01 4.88 8.94
CA LEU A 82 -2.06 3.82 9.94
C LEU A 82 -0.85 3.85 10.87
N ARG A 83 0.33 4.13 10.32
CA ARG A 83 1.59 4.23 11.07
C ARG A 83 1.55 5.37 12.10
N ASP A 84 0.96 6.52 11.73
CA ASP A 84 0.99 7.73 12.53
C ASP A 84 -0.22 7.87 13.46
N SER A 85 -1.23 6.99 13.33
CA SER A 85 -2.42 7.03 14.18
C SER A 85 -2.23 6.25 15.48
N LYS A 86 -2.86 6.75 16.56
CA LYS A 86 -2.81 6.15 17.90
C LYS A 86 -3.78 4.97 18.08
N ASN A 87 -4.72 4.80 17.15
CA ASN A 87 -5.73 3.75 17.21
C ASN A 87 -5.71 2.85 15.97
N SER A 88 -4.56 2.72 15.30
CA SER A 88 -4.40 1.76 14.19
C SER A 88 -4.70 0.32 14.60
N ASP A 89 -4.39 -0.06 15.84
CA ASP A 89 -4.67 -1.41 16.36
C ASP A 89 -6.17 -1.75 16.33
N GLU A 90 -7.06 -0.76 16.57
CA GLU A 90 -8.52 -0.93 16.47
C GLU A 90 -8.91 -1.29 15.01
N PHE A 91 -8.39 -0.55 14.05
CA PHE A 91 -8.64 -0.82 12.63
C PHE A 91 -8.11 -2.20 12.21
N ILE A 92 -6.89 -2.56 12.63
CA ILE A 92 -6.24 -3.85 12.30
C ILE A 92 -7.07 -5.01 12.85
N ALA A 93 -7.55 -4.89 14.10
CA ALA A 93 -8.41 -5.92 14.72
C ALA A 93 -9.72 -6.09 13.95
N LEU A 94 -10.40 -5.00 13.59
CA LEU A 94 -11.64 -5.03 12.81
C LEU A 94 -11.41 -5.56 11.38
N ALA A 95 -10.31 -5.22 10.74
CA ALA A 95 -9.94 -5.76 9.42
C ALA A 95 -9.82 -7.29 9.45
N LYS A 96 -9.22 -7.83 10.51
CA LYS A 96 -9.13 -9.27 10.70
C LYS A 96 -10.48 -9.90 11.01
N GLU A 97 -11.23 -9.33 11.94
CA GLU A 97 -12.51 -9.88 12.41
C GLU A 97 -13.58 -9.82 11.32
N GLU A 98 -13.73 -8.67 10.64
CA GLU A 98 -14.85 -8.43 9.75
C GLU A 98 -14.55 -8.72 8.27
N ALA A 99 -13.32 -8.50 7.82
CA ALA A 99 -12.91 -8.73 6.42
C ALA A 99 -12.03 -9.97 6.24
N GLY A 100 -11.56 -10.60 7.33
CA GLY A 100 -10.65 -11.76 7.26
C GLY A 100 -9.28 -11.43 6.70
N VAL A 101 -8.85 -10.16 6.79
CA VAL A 101 -7.60 -9.65 6.20
C VAL A 101 -6.62 -9.28 7.31
N ASP A 102 -5.42 -9.83 7.25
CA ASP A 102 -4.30 -9.42 8.09
C ASP A 102 -3.64 -8.17 7.50
N VAL A 103 -3.63 -7.07 8.25
CA VAL A 103 -3.01 -5.81 7.83
C VAL A 103 -1.66 -5.65 8.51
N GLU A 104 -0.60 -5.49 7.71
CA GLU A 104 0.73 -5.15 8.17
C GLU A 104 0.97 -3.65 8.01
N VAL A 105 1.26 -2.93 9.11
CA VAL A 105 1.69 -1.53 9.03
C VAL A 105 3.19 -1.50 8.76
N ILE A 106 3.57 -0.91 7.62
CA ILE A 106 4.97 -0.88 7.17
C ILE A 106 5.66 0.43 7.52
N THR A 107 6.97 0.38 7.71
CA THR A 107 7.81 1.56 7.90
C THR A 107 7.99 2.35 6.60
N GLY A 108 8.33 3.64 6.68
CA GLY A 108 8.63 4.46 5.49
C GLY A 108 9.77 3.89 4.65
N ASP A 109 10.79 3.31 5.28
CA ASP A 109 11.90 2.65 4.58
C ASP A 109 11.41 1.44 3.78
N ARG A 110 10.50 0.63 4.36
CA ARG A 110 9.93 -0.52 3.65
C ARG A 110 9.00 -0.09 2.52
N GLU A 111 8.20 0.95 2.74
CA GLU A 111 7.37 1.59 1.74
C GLU A 111 8.22 2.07 0.56
N SER A 112 9.31 2.81 0.83
CA SER A 112 10.28 3.27 -0.17
C SER A 112 10.90 2.11 -0.97
N ASN A 113 11.33 1.05 -0.29
CA ASN A 113 11.92 -0.12 -0.96
C ASN A 113 10.91 -0.82 -1.88
N LEU A 114 9.67 -1.02 -1.43
CA LEU A 114 8.61 -1.65 -2.23
C LEU A 114 8.21 -0.77 -3.42
N GLY A 115 8.11 0.55 -3.22
CA GLY A 115 7.84 1.51 -4.28
C GLY A 115 8.93 1.50 -5.35
N PHE A 116 10.19 1.50 -4.93
CA PHE A 116 11.34 1.42 -5.83
C PHE A 116 11.36 0.12 -6.65
N LEU A 117 11.12 -1.02 -6.01
CA LEU A 117 11.00 -2.30 -6.71
C LEU A 117 9.88 -2.29 -7.75
N GLY A 118 8.74 -1.64 -7.43
CA GLY A 118 7.63 -1.47 -8.36
C GLY A 118 8.02 -0.63 -9.58
N VAL A 119 8.86 0.40 -9.42
CA VAL A 119 9.41 1.20 -10.52
C VAL A 119 10.35 0.36 -11.37
N LEU A 120 11.27 -0.39 -10.75
CA LEU A 120 12.21 -1.26 -11.46
C LEU A 120 11.53 -2.32 -12.33
N GLU A 121 10.33 -2.78 -11.95
CA GLU A 121 9.54 -3.72 -12.76
C GLU A 121 8.87 -3.06 -13.98
N GLY A 122 8.80 -1.73 -14.01
CA GLY A 122 8.19 -0.96 -15.10
C GLY A 122 9.16 -0.33 -16.08
N VAL A 123 10.48 -0.42 -15.84
CA VAL A 123 11.53 0.21 -16.69
C VAL A 123 12.50 -0.83 -17.23
N GLU A 124 13.13 -0.53 -18.36
CA GLU A 124 14.18 -1.38 -18.93
C GLU A 124 15.46 -1.23 -18.09
N LYS A 125 15.88 -2.34 -17.47
CA LYS A 125 16.95 -2.35 -16.45
C LYS A 125 18.36 -2.10 -16.99
N ASP A 126 18.59 -2.31 -18.28
CA ASP A 126 19.94 -2.32 -18.87
C ASP A 126 20.56 -0.92 -19.04
N GLU A 127 19.75 0.15 -19.02
CA GLU A 127 20.18 1.53 -19.21
C GLU A 127 20.22 2.36 -17.92
N LEU A 128 19.93 1.73 -16.75
CA LEU A 128 19.79 2.46 -15.51
C LEU A 128 21.09 2.49 -14.71
N GLU A 129 21.78 3.63 -14.71
CA GLU A 129 22.94 3.88 -13.85
C GLU A 129 22.47 4.33 -12.46
N GLU A 130 21.60 5.32 -12.38
CA GLU A 130 21.02 5.84 -11.13
C GLU A 130 19.63 6.41 -11.38
N ILE A 131 18.69 6.14 -10.46
CA ILE A 131 17.30 6.60 -10.57
C ILE A 131 16.93 7.35 -9.29
N LEU A 132 16.31 8.52 -9.44
CA LEU A 132 15.59 9.20 -8.40
C LEU A 132 14.09 8.92 -8.58
N VAL A 133 13.47 8.30 -7.58
CA VAL A 133 12.02 8.16 -7.47
C VAL A 133 11.52 9.12 -6.40
N ILE A 134 10.49 9.89 -6.73
CA ILE A 134 9.77 10.73 -5.78
C ILE A 134 8.33 10.19 -5.74
N ASP A 135 7.95 9.59 -4.61
CA ASP A 135 6.59 9.10 -4.38
C ASP A 135 5.85 10.08 -3.46
N ILE A 136 4.85 10.77 -4.03
CA ILE A 136 4.05 11.77 -3.30
C ILE A 136 2.75 11.10 -2.88
N GLY A 137 2.69 10.70 -1.61
CA GLY A 137 1.50 10.14 -1.00
C GLY A 137 0.56 11.19 -0.40
N GLY A 138 -0.52 10.74 0.24
CA GLY A 138 -1.48 11.63 0.90
C GLY A 138 -1.03 12.11 2.28
N GLY A 139 -0.04 11.47 2.92
CA GLY A 139 0.47 11.83 4.24
C GLY A 139 1.99 11.94 4.29
N SER A 140 2.70 11.33 3.34
CA SER A 140 4.15 11.37 3.27
C SER A 140 4.64 11.53 1.84
N THR A 141 5.90 11.90 1.68
CA THR A 141 6.63 11.93 0.41
C THR A 141 7.96 11.21 0.59
N GLU A 142 8.20 10.21 -0.24
CA GLU A 142 9.41 9.41 -0.24
C GLU A 142 10.36 9.87 -1.36
N PHE A 143 11.62 10.16 -0.98
CA PHE A 143 12.72 10.41 -1.90
C PHE A 143 13.62 9.18 -1.91
N ILE A 144 13.73 8.53 -3.06
CA ILE A 144 14.40 7.23 -3.16
C ILE A 144 15.42 7.31 -4.29
N VAL A 145 16.68 7.08 -3.97
CA VAL A 145 17.76 6.97 -4.95
C VAL A 145 18.25 5.52 -4.97
N GLY A 146 18.38 4.97 -6.15
CA GLY A 146 18.83 3.59 -6.33
C GLY A 146 19.24 3.29 -7.76
N ASP A 147 19.62 2.06 -7.98
CA ASP A 147 20.02 1.54 -9.27
C ASP A 147 19.38 0.16 -9.53
N LYS A 148 19.83 -0.55 -10.55
CA LYS A 148 19.35 -1.91 -10.88
C LYS A 148 19.55 -2.95 -9.75
N ASN A 149 20.39 -2.66 -8.76
CA ASN A 149 20.69 -3.56 -7.65
C ASN A 149 19.78 -3.27 -6.43
N GLY A 150 19.11 -2.11 -6.40
CA GLY A 150 18.20 -1.71 -5.33
C GLY A 150 18.36 -0.29 -4.86
N VAL A 151 17.83 -0.02 -3.65
CA VAL A 151 17.84 1.31 -3.03
C VAL A 151 19.22 1.58 -2.40
N ASN A 152 19.83 2.72 -2.77
CA ASN A 152 21.07 3.21 -2.20
C ASN A 152 20.83 4.24 -1.08
N PHE A 153 19.74 5.03 -1.20
CA PHE A 153 19.32 6.02 -0.23
C PHE A 153 17.81 6.17 -0.28
N CYS A 154 17.19 6.29 0.89
CA CYS A 154 15.79 6.69 0.97
C CYS A 154 15.56 7.66 2.13
N LYS A 155 14.59 8.54 1.97
CA LYS A 155 14.12 9.44 3.01
C LYS A 155 12.62 9.65 2.84
N SER A 156 11.87 9.40 3.91
CA SER A 156 10.44 9.72 3.98
C SER A 156 10.27 11.01 4.78
N GLU A 157 9.47 11.93 4.26
CA GLU A 157 9.07 13.17 4.93
C GLU A 157 7.56 13.16 5.12
N ASN A 158 7.08 13.60 6.29
CA ASN A 158 5.65 13.69 6.60
C ASN A 158 5.04 14.93 5.92
N ILE A 159 5.11 14.97 4.60
CA ILE A 159 4.54 15.99 3.73
C ILE A 159 3.78 15.25 2.64
N GLY A 160 2.45 15.37 2.62
CA GLY A 160 1.57 14.74 1.65
C GLY A 160 0.69 15.74 0.90
N ALA A 161 -0.04 15.25 -0.13
CA ALA A 161 -0.94 16.02 -0.97
C ALA A 161 -2.39 16.05 -0.44
#